data_9ed0b7b6b80b12ed5fa580c87baa002e
#
_entry.id   9ed0b7b6b80b12ed5fa580c87baa002e
#
_cell.length_a   1.000
_cell.length_b   1.000
_cell.length_c   1.000
_cell.angle_alpha   90.00
_cell.angle_beta   90.00
_cell.angle_gamma   90.00
#
_symmetry.space_group_name_H-M   'P 1'
#
loop_
_entity.id
_entity.type
_entity.pdbx_description
1 polymer ?
#
loop_
_entity_poly.entity_id
_entity_poly.type
_entity_poly.pdbx_seq_one_letter_code
_entity_poly.pdbx_strand_id
1 'polypeptide(L)'
;MKKLYIILCVALALTLSCQNNRDNNLTEAHIYIVNSGLQSVEFYDLDTEPTASVAIHRSGYFSENATVNVEVSEQALIDYNAANGTDYQMLDAQNYQLSTESIAIGKNERGGNFEVQFNYDAVATLEEDHKFVVPLLISSDLTVTEGKEVVLLSPKMLPAEIFFAPNKVETVRWSKESTGSWSRKLTVSVPFVNPTDVAITFDTSKSAFDLISQGATSWYNLAPADAFQITGEAILPAGSSELTLTLEVDFTKLPSVYRCSIPVVMTANSENFAINQSNFYYLLHLQQDGIVPTIVDAGDRRQKWSLLECNSCHGNMTATTNNYFHMIDGDVTTYWHSGYNTSSFINDNISCSADNPYIVAWNLEAPHNLVAVELTRRSYKDYIAGYFEVSEDGYTWSKIATFDHIAECGGNETLVGPYRYEFNGDANVQYVRVCVTNCQRGTAVATYANIAEFNVLEATVSTEE
;
A
#
# COMPACT_ATOMS: atom_id res chain seq x y z
N MET A 1 -38.43 -68.99 41.21
CA MET A 1 -39.32 -68.56 40.10
C MET A 1 -39.67 -67.06 40.15
N LYS A 2 -40.06 -66.48 41.29
CA LYS A 2 -40.40 -65.05 41.32
C LYS A 2 -39.29 -64.08 40.92
N LYS A 3 -37.99 -64.38 41.19
CA LYS A 3 -36.85 -63.54 40.78
C LYS A 3 -36.61 -63.57 39.28
N LEU A 4 -36.94 -64.68 38.62
CA LEU A 4 -36.71 -64.82 37.14
C LEU A 4 -37.74 -64.02 36.36
N TYR A 5 -39.01 -63.95 36.89
CA TYR A 5 -40.04 -63.11 36.22
C TYR A 5 -39.77 -61.63 36.35
N ILE A 6 -39.20 -61.17 37.46
CA ILE A 6 -38.87 -59.75 37.65
C ILE A 6 -37.74 -59.36 36.69
N ILE A 7 -36.72 -60.19 36.47
CA ILE A 7 -35.63 -59.92 35.53
C ILE A 7 -36.17 -59.91 34.08
N LEU A 8 -37.07 -60.83 33.74
CA LEU A 8 -37.69 -60.90 32.41
C LEU A 8 -38.58 -59.66 32.13
N CYS A 9 -39.39 -59.23 33.12
CA CYS A 9 -40.21 -58.02 33.00
C CYS A 9 -39.36 -56.74 32.91
N VAL A 10 -38.24 -56.62 33.62
CA VAL A 10 -37.33 -55.48 33.52
C VAL A 10 -36.58 -55.49 32.17
N ALA A 11 -36.19 -56.67 31.66
CA ALA A 11 -35.61 -56.80 30.34
C ALA A 11 -36.61 -56.43 29.23
N LEU A 12 -37.87 -56.83 29.35
CA LEU A 12 -38.92 -56.44 28.40
C LEU A 12 -39.28 -54.97 28.47
N ALA A 13 -39.25 -54.35 29.65
CA ALA A 13 -39.48 -52.90 29.81
C ALA A 13 -38.32 -52.06 29.23
N LEU A 14 -37.07 -52.59 29.30
CA LEU A 14 -35.92 -51.94 28.70
C LEU A 14 -35.91 -52.03 27.15
N THR A 15 -36.49 -53.07 26.57
CA THR A 15 -36.65 -53.19 25.13
C THR A 15 -37.81 -52.35 24.55
N LEU A 16 -38.81 -52.03 25.38
CA LEU A 16 -39.90 -51.13 24.98
C LEU A 16 -39.59 -49.64 25.21
N SER A 17 -38.52 -49.33 25.97
CA SER A 17 -38.09 -47.96 26.26
C SER A 17 -37.21 -47.35 25.14
N CYS A 18 -36.81 -48.13 24.18
CA CYS A 18 -36.11 -47.66 22.96
C CYS A 18 -37.06 -47.52 21.77
N GLN A 19 -38.25 -46.97 21.95
CA GLN A 19 -38.87 -46.29 20.82
C GLN A 19 -38.09 -45.03 20.58
N ASN A 20 -37.41 -45.00 19.43
CA ASN A 20 -36.65 -43.86 18.94
C ASN A 20 -37.59 -42.64 18.85
N ASN A 21 -37.71 -41.84 19.91
CA ASN A 21 -38.31 -40.51 19.84
C ASN A 21 -37.54 -39.58 18.87
N ARG A 22 -36.49 -40.11 18.26
CA ARG A 22 -35.68 -39.41 17.28
C ARG A 22 -36.46 -39.10 16.01
N ASP A 23 -37.36 -40.02 15.59
CA ASP A 23 -38.13 -39.85 14.35
C ASP A 23 -39.32 -38.88 14.52
N ASN A 24 -39.79 -38.64 15.77
CA ASN A 24 -40.87 -37.73 16.07
C ASN A 24 -40.42 -36.25 16.27
N ASN A 25 -39.08 -36.03 16.31
CA ASN A 25 -38.48 -34.71 16.49
C ASN A 25 -37.55 -34.32 15.31
N LEU A 26 -37.76 -34.98 14.16
CA LEU A 26 -36.97 -34.61 12.96
C LEU A 26 -37.53 -33.31 12.40
N THR A 27 -36.61 -32.34 12.21
CA THR A 27 -36.93 -31.09 11.52
C THR A 27 -37.21 -31.38 10.07
N GLU A 28 -38.29 -30.85 9.51
CA GLU A 28 -38.62 -30.97 8.10
C GLU A 28 -37.43 -30.49 7.21
N ALA A 29 -37.34 -31.07 6.03
CA ALA A 29 -36.33 -30.69 5.08
C ALA A 29 -36.65 -29.32 4.46
N HIS A 30 -35.68 -28.44 4.49
CA HIS A 30 -35.78 -27.13 3.86
C HIS A 30 -34.67 -26.95 2.82
N ILE A 31 -35.00 -26.28 1.74
CA ILE A 31 -34.06 -25.86 0.70
C ILE A 31 -33.79 -24.37 0.83
N TYR A 32 -32.56 -23.96 0.59
CA TYR A 32 -32.19 -22.56 0.55
C TYR A 32 -30.90 -22.29 -0.23
N ILE A 33 -30.75 -21.05 -0.72
CA ILE A 33 -29.49 -20.53 -1.29
C ILE A 33 -28.56 -20.20 -0.13
N VAL A 34 -27.34 -20.72 -0.13
CA VAL A 34 -26.36 -20.53 0.95
C VAL A 34 -26.04 -19.04 1.13
N ASN A 35 -25.71 -18.36 0.04
CA ASN A 35 -25.45 -16.92 0.00
C ASN A 35 -26.61 -16.21 -0.71
N SER A 36 -27.77 -16.11 -0.04
CA SER A 36 -28.94 -15.41 -0.56
C SER A 36 -28.80 -13.89 -0.49
N GLY A 37 -29.65 -13.16 -1.19
CA GLY A 37 -29.63 -11.71 -1.27
C GLY A 37 -28.62 -11.19 -2.28
N LEU A 38 -28.18 -9.93 -2.14
CA LEU A 38 -27.18 -9.32 -3.06
C LEU A 38 -25.80 -9.91 -2.81
N GLN A 39 -25.21 -10.39 -3.91
CA GLN A 39 -23.83 -10.91 -3.94
C GLN A 39 -23.03 -10.17 -5.01
N SER A 40 -21.98 -9.43 -4.58
CA SER A 40 -20.95 -8.96 -5.51
C SER A 40 -20.08 -10.14 -5.92
N VAL A 41 -20.00 -10.42 -7.21
CA VAL A 41 -19.18 -11.49 -7.78
C VAL A 41 -18.03 -10.86 -8.53
N GLU A 42 -16.84 -10.95 -7.95
CA GLU A 42 -15.64 -10.36 -8.50
C GLU A 42 -14.93 -11.36 -9.42
N PHE A 43 -14.58 -10.90 -10.60
CA PHE A 43 -13.81 -11.63 -11.59
C PHE A 43 -12.56 -10.85 -11.94
N TYR A 44 -11.51 -11.56 -12.34
CA TYR A 44 -10.28 -10.94 -12.80
C TYR A 44 -10.21 -10.98 -14.32
N ASP A 45 -9.68 -9.89 -14.87
CA ASP A 45 -9.49 -9.71 -16.32
C ASP A 45 -8.40 -10.66 -16.84
N LEU A 46 -8.81 -11.89 -17.16
CA LEU A 46 -7.95 -12.97 -17.62
C LEU A 46 -8.29 -13.43 -19.04
N ASP A 47 -9.07 -12.64 -19.79
CA ASP A 47 -9.57 -12.98 -21.13
C ASP A 47 -10.28 -14.35 -21.14
N THR A 48 -11.04 -14.65 -20.10
CA THR A 48 -11.83 -15.87 -19.95
C THR A 48 -13.25 -15.54 -19.52
N GLU A 49 -14.22 -16.36 -19.98
CA GLU A 49 -15.62 -16.18 -19.59
C GLU A 49 -15.82 -16.30 -18.08
N PRO A 50 -16.27 -15.21 -17.41
CA PRO A 50 -16.44 -15.21 -15.96
C PRO A 50 -17.56 -16.15 -15.54
N THR A 51 -17.36 -16.95 -14.49
CA THR A 51 -18.36 -17.91 -14.03
C THR A 51 -18.55 -17.81 -12.52
N ALA A 52 -19.79 -17.64 -12.06
CA ALA A 52 -20.18 -17.63 -10.65
C ALA A 52 -20.90 -18.92 -10.29
N SER A 53 -20.52 -19.53 -9.16
CA SER A 53 -21.19 -20.72 -8.63
C SER A 53 -22.16 -20.34 -7.51
N VAL A 54 -23.40 -20.79 -7.61
CA VAL A 54 -24.45 -20.61 -6.60
C VAL A 54 -24.73 -21.93 -5.91
N ALA A 55 -24.50 -22.00 -4.60
CA ALA A 55 -24.71 -23.20 -3.81
C ALA A 55 -26.10 -23.23 -3.19
N ILE A 56 -26.78 -24.37 -3.36
CA ILE A 56 -28.04 -24.70 -2.73
C ILE A 56 -27.80 -25.72 -1.65
N HIS A 57 -28.40 -25.52 -0.49
CA HIS A 57 -28.29 -26.45 0.61
C HIS A 57 -29.65 -26.99 1.04
N ARG A 58 -29.65 -28.25 1.51
CA ARG A 58 -30.79 -28.93 2.09
C ARG A 58 -30.49 -29.23 3.56
N SER A 59 -31.28 -28.64 4.47
CA SER A 59 -31.21 -28.88 5.91
C SER A 59 -32.32 -29.84 6.37
N GLY A 60 -32.34 -30.18 7.64
CA GLY A 60 -33.34 -31.04 8.25
C GLY A 60 -33.12 -32.51 7.98
N TYR A 61 -34.20 -33.31 8.14
CA TYR A 61 -34.20 -34.74 7.83
C TYR A 61 -34.83 -34.97 6.46
N PHE A 62 -34.19 -35.81 5.69
CA PHE A 62 -34.68 -36.17 4.33
C PHE A 62 -34.34 -37.61 4.01
N SER A 63 -35.27 -38.28 3.35
CA SER A 63 -35.16 -39.66 2.90
C SER A 63 -35.38 -39.83 1.40
N GLU A 64 -35.74 -38.75 0.73
CA GLU A 64 -36.12 -38.73 -0.69
C GLU A 64 -35.21 -37.79 -1.52
N ASN A 65 -35.26 -37.93 -2.82
CA ASN A 65 -34.63 -36.95 -3.70
C ASN A 65 -35.43 -35.64 -3.65
N ALA A 66 -34.77 -34.53 -3.96
CA ALA A 66 -35.42 -33.24 -4.16
C ALA A 66 -35.06 -32.67 -5.52
N THR A 67 -35.97 -31.90 -6.10
CA THR A 67 -35.72 -31.11 -7.30
C THR A 67 -35.80 -29.64 -6.93
N VAL A 68 -34.80 -28.88 -7.37
CA VAL A 68 -34.79 -27.43 -7.23
C VAL A 68 -34.76 -26.81 -8.61
N ASN A 69 -35.76 -26.01 -8.91
CA ASN A 69 -35.81 -25.24 -10.15
C ASN A 69 -35.21 -23.85 -9.90
N VAL A 70 -34.51 -23.33 -10.87
CA VAL A 70 -33.87 -22.02 -10.85
C VAL A 70 -34.41 -21.20 -12.02
N GLU A 71 -34.86 -20.01 -11.76
CA GLU A 71 -35.34 -19.10 -12.80
C GLU A 71 -34.81 -17.69 -12.60
N VAL A 72 -34.69 -16.94 -13.68
CA VAL A 72 -34.43 -15.50 -13.64
C VAL A 72 -35.75 -14.78 -13.37
N SER A 73 -35.81 -14.00 -12.29
CA SER A 73 -37.06 -13.38 -11.84
C SER A 73 -36.97 -11.87 -11.72
N GLU A 74 -37.57 -11.17 -12.68
CA GLU A 74 -37.72 -9.70 -12.60
C GLU A 74 -38.52 -9.28 -11.38
N GLN A 75 -39.56 -10.06 -11.00
CA GLN A 75 -40.38 -9.76 -9.82
C GLN A 75 -39.55 -9.82 -8.54
N ALA A 76 -38.67 -10.81 -8.40
CA ALA A 76 -37.77 -10.90 -7.25
C ALA A 76 -36.82 -9.68 -7.13
N LEU A 77 -36.39 -9.10 -8.25
CA LEU A 77 -35.61 -7.87 -8.27
C LEU A 77 -36.47 -6.66 -7.83
N ILE A 78 -37.69 -6.54 -8.33
CA ILE A 78 -38.61 -5.46 -7.94
C ILE A 78 -38.87 -5.50 -6.42
N ASP A 79 -39.18 -6.69 -5.89
CA ASP A 79 -39.45 -6.90 -4.48
C ASP A 79 -38.22 -6.60 -3.63
N TYR A 80 -37.04 -7.02 -4.06
CA TYR A 80 -35.77 -6.71 -3.39
C TYR A 80 -35.50 -5.21 -3.33
N ASN A 81 -35.64 -4.51 -4.48
CA ASN A 81 -35.42 -3.06 -4.54
C ASN A 81 -36.41 -2.31 -3.62
N ALA A 82 -37.69 -2.73 -3.62
CA ALA A 82 -38.69 -2.12 -2.76
C ALA A 82 -38.40 -2.35 -1.28
N ALA A 83 -37.96 -3.55 -0.90
CA ALA A 83 -37.65 -3.89 0.50
C ALA A 83 -36.39 -3.19 1.03
N ASN A 84 -35.40 -2.94 0.16
CA ASN A 84 -34.10 -2.40 0.54
C ASN A 84 -33.88 -0.92 0.16
N GLY A 85 -34.83 -0.31 -0.55
CA GLY A 85 -34.71 1.09 -1.02
C GLY A 85 -33.59 1.25 -2.06
N THR A 86 -33.37 0.24 -2.90
CA THR A 86 -32.37 0.20 -3.95
C THR A 86 -32.99 0.33 -5.35
N ASP A 87 -32.17 0.51 -6.38
CA ASP A 87 -32.60 0.72 -7.77
C ASP A 87 -31.79 -0.14 -8.76
N TYR A 88 -31.44 -1.37 -8.34
CA TYR A 88 -30.76 -2.33 -9.20
C TYR A 88 -31.57 -2.62 -10.46
N GLN A 89 -30.87 -2.87 -11.57
CA GLN A 89 -31.44 -3.19 -12.88
C GLN A 89 -31.02 -4.59 -13.31
N MET A 90 -31.84 -5.24 -14.12
CA MET A 90 -31.47 -6.54 -14.70
C MET A 90 -30.35 -6.37 -15.71
N LEU A 91 -29.33 -7.24 -15.60
CA LEU A 91 -28.37 -7.43 -16.69
C LEU A 91 -29.11 -8.04 -17.89
N ASP A 92 -28.76 -7.58 -19.10
CA ASP A 92 -29.41 -8.07 -20.33
C ASP A 92 -29.21 -9.59 -20.49
N ALA A 93 -30.28 -10.32 -20.82
CA ALA A 93 -30.30 -11.75 -20.87
C ALA A 93 -29.30 -12.39 -21.88
N GLN A 94 -28.82 -11.62 -22.85
CA GLN A 94 -27.76 -12.05 -23.77
C GLN A 94 -26.36 -12.08 -23.14
N ASN A 95 -26.20 -11.48 -21.97
CA ASN A 95 -24.91 -11.28 -21.30
C ASN A 95 -24.62 -12.30 -20.21
N TYR A 96 -25.48 -13.28 -20.01
CA TYR A 96 -25.23 -14.39 -19.10
C TYR A 96 -25.97 -15.66 -19.55
N GLN A 97 -25.54 -16.82 -19.02
CA GLN A 97 -26.16 -18.11 -19.25
C GLN A 97 -26.16 -18.96 -17.97
N LEU A 98 -27.27 -19.58 -17.63
CA LEU A 98 -27.37 -20.57 -16.57
C LEU A 98 -26.87 -21.93 -17.07
N SER A 99 -26.08 -22.64 -16.27
CA SER A 99 -25.60 -23.99 -16.57
C SER A 99 -26.76 -25.00 -16.56
N THR A 100 -27.82 -24.73 -15.80
CA THR A 100 -29.04 -25.53 -15.72
C THR A 100 -30.19 -24.71 -15.12
N GLU A 101 -31.41 -25.05 -15.47
CA GLU A 101 -32.63 -24.50 -14.86
C GLU A 101 -33.19 -25.42 -13.77
N SER A 102 -32.60 -26.61 -13.55
CA SER A 102 -33.06 -27.55 -12.53
C SER A 102 -31.92 -28.39 -12.00
N ILE A 103 -31.91 -28.59 -10.68
CA ILE A 103 -30.92 -29.35 -9.93
C ILE A 103 -31.62 -30.49 -9.22
N ALA A 104 -31.17 -31.73 -9.45
CA ALA A 104 -31.57 -32.88 -8.67
C ALA A 104 -30.62 -33.07 -7.48
N ILE A 105 -31.17 -33.11 -6.28
CA ILE A 105 -30.44 -33.41 -5.04
C ILE A 105 -30.80 -34.80 -4.59
N GLY A 106 -29.86 -35.73 -4.65
CA GLY A 106 -30.09 -37.13 -4.29
C GLY A 106 -30.43 -37.30 -2.79
N LYS A 107 -31.10 -38.41 -2.47
CA LYS A 107 -31.57 -38.72 -1.10
C LYS A 107 -30.47 -38.69 -0.01
N ASN A 108 -29.20 -38.85 -0.42
CA ASN A 108 -28.04 -38.83 0.51
C ASN A 108 -27.22 -37.54 0.40
N GLU A 109 -27.65 -36.61 -0.44
CA GLU A 109 -26.94 -35.37 -0.70
C GLU A 109 -27.55 -34.20 0.09
N ARG A 110 -26.68 -33.32 0.58
CA ARG A 110 -27.09 -32.15 1.36
C ARG A 110 -27.20 -30.87 0.55
N GLY A 111 -26.99 -30.94 -0.74
CA GLY A 111 -27.09 -29.78 -1.61
C GLY A 111 -26.55 -30.05 -3.00
N GLY A 112 -26.56 -29.03 -3.81
CA GLY A 112 -26.02 -28.97 -5.15
C GLY A 112 -25.62 -27.55 -5.48
N ASN A 113 -25.11 -27.35 -6.67
CA ASN A 113 -24.77 -26.05 -7.18
C ASN A 113 -25.17 -25.94 -8.65
N PHE A 114 -25.34 -24.72 -9.11
CA PHE A 114 -25.38 -24.36 -10.52
C PHE A 114 -24.43 -23.18 -10.75
N GLU A 115 -24.12 -22.97 -12.02
CA GLU A 115 -23.22 -21.91 -12.43
C GLU A 115 -23.96 -20.90 -13.30
N VAL A 116 -23.55 -19.65 -13.21
CA VAL A 116 -23.91 -18.54 -14.07
C VAL A 116 -22.67 -18.10 -14.80
N GLN A 117 -22.58 -18.34 -16.07
CA GLN A 117 -21.53 -17.87 -16.94
C GLN A 117 -21.93 -16.49 -17.47
N PHE A 118 -21.04 -15.52 -17.37
CA PHE A 118 -21.25 -14.18 -17.88
C PHE A 118 -20.46 -13.97 -19.16
N ASN A 119 -20.96 -13.11 -20.02
CA ASN A 119 -20.23 -12.66 -21.19
C ASN A 119 -19.08 -11.73 -20.74
N TYR A 120 -17.86 -12.07 -21.13
CA TYR A 120 -16.66 -11.33 -20.73
C TYR A 120 -16.73 -9.86 -21.14
N ASP A 121 -17.00 -9.55 -22.42
CA ASP A 121 -17.03 -8.17 -22.93
C ASP A 121 -18.09 -7.32 -22.22
N ALA A 122 -19.23 -7.93 -21.91
CA ALA A 122 -20.31 -7.24 -21.20
C ALA A 122 -19.89 -6.86 -19.77
N VAL A 123 -19.24 -7.78 -19.03
CA VAL A 123 -18.81 -7.50 -17.65
C VAL A 123 -17.61 -6.55 -17.63
N ALA A 124 -16.67 -6.68 -18.57
CA ALA A 124 -15.51 -5.82 -18.68
C ALA A 124 -15.85 -4.35 -18.98
N THR A 125 -17.02 -4.10 -19.56
CA THR A 125 -17.50 -2.74 -19.87
C THR A 125 -18.37 -2.12 -18.76
N LEU A 126 -18.71 -2.86 -17.70
CA LEU A 126 -19.48 -2.32 -16.58
C LEU A 126 -18.59 -1.36 -15.74
N GLU A 127 -19.14 -0.21 -15.40
CA GLU A 127 -18.48 0.73 -14.48
C GLU A 127 -18.41 0.13 -13.06
N GLU A 128 -17.46 0.57 -12.25
CA GLU A 128 -17.23 0.01 -10.93
C GLU A 128 -18.46 0.12 -9.99
N ASP A 129 -19.24 1.17 -10.14
CA ASP A 129 -20.42 1.47 -9.32
C ASP A 129 -21.74 1.10 -10.00
N HIS A 130 -21.70 0.24 -11.04
CA HIS A 130 -22.89 -0.17 -11.77
C HIS A 130 -23.93 -0.85 -10.86
N LYS A 131 -25.19 -0.81 -11.28
CA LYS A 131 -26.34 -1.39 -10.55
C LYS A 131 -26.96 -2.59 -11.27
N PHE A 132 -26.23 -3.24 -12.17
CA PHE A 132 -26.73 -4.40 -12.92
C PHE A 132 -26.55 -5.68 -12.12
N VAL A 133 -27.61 -6.50 -12.10
CA VAL A 133 -27.64 -7.77 -11.40
C VAL A 133 -28.36 -8.84 -12.23
N VAL A 134 -28.06 -10.11 -11.96
CA VAL A 134 -28.84 -11.26 -12.41
C VAL A 134 -29.67 -11.75 -11.21
N PRO A 135 -30.99 -11.52 -11.19
CA PRO A 135 -31.87 -11.96 -10.10
C PRO A 135 -32.32 -13.41 -10.33
N LEU A 136 -31.96 -14.30 -9.42
CA LEU A 136 -32.28 -15.72 -9.48
C LEU A 136 -33.19 -16.08 -8.31
N LEU A 137 -34.26 -16.78 -8.63
CA LEU A 137 -35.24 -17.32 -7.69
C LEU A 137 -35.21 -18.85 -7.76
N ILE A 138 -35.22 -19.50 -6.60
CA ILE A 138 -35.39 -20.95 -6.53
C ILE A 138 -36.79 -21.35 -6.09
N SER A 139 -37.25 -22.46 -6.63
CA SER A 139 -38.46 -23.19 -6.16
C SER A 139 -38.14 -24.68 -6.03
N SER A 140 -38.89 -25.39 -5.20
CA SER A 140 -38.66 -26.82 -4.95
C SER A 140 -39.95 -27.54 -4.60
N ASP A 141 -39.95 -28.85 -4.74
CA ASP A 141 -40.95 -29.76 -4.17
C ASP A 141 -40.87 -29.84 -2.62
N LEU A 142 -39.76 -29.41 -2.06
CA LEU A 142 -39.59 -29.22 -0.62
C LEU A 142 -39.83 -27.75 -0.23
N THR A 143 -40.00 -27.50 1.08
CA THR A 143 -40.19 -26.16 1.62
C THR A 143 -38.90 -25.35 1.37
N VAL A 144 -39.00 -24.23 0.66
CA VAL A 144 -37.93 -23.26 0.53
C VAL A 144 -37.94 -22.34 1.74
N THR A 145 -36.79 -22.08 2.35
CA THR A 145 -36.66 -21.21 3.51
C THR A 145 -36.96 -19.77 3.12
N GLU A 146 -37.94 -19.15 3.78
CA GLU A 146 -38.35 -17.76 3.56
C GLU A 146 -37.16 -16.80 3.70
N GLY A 147 -37.02 -15.87 2.77
CA GLY A 147 -35.92 -14.89 2.67
C GLY A 147 -34.58 -15.47 2.22
N LYS A 148 -34.55 -16.75 1.80
CA LYS A 148 -33.36 -17.42 1.24
C LYS A 148 -33.61 -18.07 -0.12
N GLU A 149 -34.65 -17.68 -0.77
CA GLU A 149 -35.08 -18.15 -2.10
C GLU A 149 -34.49 -17.34 -3.25
N VAL A 150 -33.92 -16.13 -2.95
CA VAL A 150 -33.45 -15.20 -3.98
C VAL A 150 -31.97 -14.88 -3.79
N VAL A 151 -31.23 -14.84 -4.89
CA VAL A 151 -29.90 -14.24 -4.97
C VAL A 151 -29.83 -13.27 -6.15
N LEU A 152 -29.23 -12.12 -5.94
CA LEU A 152 -28.93 -11.13 -6.96
C LEU A 152 -27.40 -11.12 -7.18
N LEU A 153 -26.94 -11.62 -8.31
CA LEU A 153 -25.53 -11.65 -8.65
C LEU A 153 -25.16 -10.36 -9.36
N SER A 154 -24.30 -9.56 -8.75
CA SER A 154 -23.75 -8.32 -9.31
C SER A 154 -22.31 -8.61 -9.79
N PRO A 155 -22.08 -8.82 -11.10
CA PRO A 155 -20.77 -9.13 -11.62
C PRO A 155 -19.89 -7.87 -11.65
N LYS A 156 -18.60 -8.02 -11.28
CA LYS A 156 -17.61 -6.96 -11.33
C LYS A 156 -16.30 -7.50 -11.90
N MET A 157 -15.74 -6.79 -12.89
CA MET A 157 -14.41 -7.10 -13.41
C MET A 157 -13.36 -6.30 -12.65
N LEU A 158 -12.33 -6.99 -12.18
CA LEU A 158 -11.17 -6.41 -11.55
C LEU A 158 -9.95 -6.60 -12.46
N PRO A 159 -9.01 -5.64 -12.49
CA PRO A 159 -7.78 -5.84 -13.22
C PRO A 159 -6.99 -7.03 -12.67
N ALA A 160 -6.43 -7.84 -13.57
CA ALA A 160 -5.52 -8.91 -13.19
C ALA A 160 -4.16 -8.31 -12.87
N GLU A 161 -3.92 -7.99 -11.59
CA GLU A 161 -2.71 -7.34 -11.15
C GLU A 161 -1.78 -8.29 -10.41
N ILE A 162 -0.47 -8.12 -10.65
CA ILE A 162 0.62 -8.77 -9.95
C ILE A 162 1.34 -7.78 -9.04
N PHE A 163 1.72 -8.18 -7.84
CA PHE A 163 2.31 -7.29 -6.84
C PHE A 163 3.30 -8.01 -5.91
N PHE A 164 4.21 -7.23 -5.30
CA PHE A 164 5.00 -7.72 -4.16
C PHE A 164 4.14 -7.78 -2.90
N ALA A 165 4.17 -8.93 -2.20
CA ALA A 165 3.55 -9.13 -0.90
C ALA A 165 4.62 -9.28 0.20
N PRO A 166 4.47 -8.69 1.37
CA PRO A 166 4.25 -7.29 1.71
C PRO A 166 5.60 -6.56 1.92
N ASN A 167 5.61 -5.26 2.08
CA ASN A 167 6.74 -4.38 2.38
C ASN A 167 7.64 -3.98 1.21
N LYS A 168 7.51 -2.73 0.89
CA LYS A 168 8.24 -2.06 -0.17
C LYS A 168 9.65 -1.64 0.23
N VAL A 169 9.88 -1.33 1.51
CA VAL A 169 11.15 -0.78 2.01
C VAL A 169 11.56 -1.50 3.29
N GLU A 170 12.78 -1.99 3.32
CA GLU A 170 13.38 -2.64 4.49
C GLU A 170 14.78 -2.09 4.71
N THR A 171 15.19 -1.93 5.98
CA THR A 171 16.57 -1.55 6.34
C THR A 171 17.22 -2.67 7.13
N VAL A 172 18.37 -3.12 6.67
CA VAL A 172 19.22 -4.13 7.33
C VAL A 172 20.52 -3.48 7.75
N ARG A 173 20.92 -3.69 9.01
CA ARG A 173 22.21 -3.22 9.54
C ARG A 173 23.27 -4.31 9.37
N TRP A 174 24.47 -3.90 9.00
CA TRP A 174 25.62 -4.77 8.88
C TRP A 174 26.88 -4.10 9.43
N SER A 175 27.89 -4.88 9.81
CA SER A 175 29.20 -4.38 10.24
C SER A 175 30.31 -4.88 9.33
N LYS A 176 31.48 -4.26 9.38
CA LYS A 176 32.67 -4.74 8.64
C LYS A 176 33.10 -6.15 9.01
N GLU A 177 32.78 -6.58 10.22
CA GLU A 177 33.06 -7.93 10.71
C GLU A 177 32.00 -8.94 10.24
N SER A 178 30.90 -8.46 9.64
CA SER A 178 29.87 -9.34 9.09
C SER A 178 30.48 -10.17 7.95
N THR A 179 30.75 -11.42 8.23
CA THR A 179 31.26 -12.39 7.25
C THR A 179 30.12 -13.30 6.85
N GLY A 180 29.76 -13.31 5.58
CA GLY A 180 28.75 -14.21 5.07
C GLY A 180 27.67 -13.51 4.25
N SER A 181 26.68 -14.28 3.86
CA SER A 181 25.53 -13.81 3.10
C SER A 181 24.32 -13.60 4.01
N TRP A 182 23.56 -12.57 3.70
CA TRP A 182 22.22 -12.35 4.20
C TRP A 182 21.22 -12.68 3.10
N SER A 183 20.06 -13.19 3.47
CA SER A 183 19.04 -13.50 2.48
C SER A 183 17.63 -13.07 2.90
N ARG A 184 16.82 -12.72 1.93
CA ARG A 184 15.41 -12.34 2.09
C ARG A 184 14.54 -13.03 1.05
N LYS A 185 13.44 -13.61 1.49
CA LYS A 185 12.40 -14.10 0.57
C LYS A 185 11.60 -12.93 0.04
N LEU A 186 11.49 -12.85 -1.27
CA LEU A 186 10.64 -11.93 -2.00
C LEU A 186 9.44 -12.72 -2.51
N THR A 187 8.24 -12.35 -2.10
CA THR A 187 7.02 -13.00 -2.57
C THR A 187 6.32 -12.08 -3.57
N VAL A 188 6.04 -12.61 -4.73
CA VAL A 188 5.21 -11.97 -5.75
C VAL A 188 3.88 -12.72 -5.78
N SER A 189 2.77 -12.02 -5.78
CA SER A 189 1.44 -12.60 -5.65
C SER A 189 0.47 -12.04 -6.66
N VAL A 190 -0.57 -12.83 -6.96
CA VAL A 190 -1.79 -12.42 -7.64
C VAL A 190 -2.99 -12.78 -6.77
N PRO A 191 -4.13 -12.06 -6.83
CA PRO A 191 -5.29 -12.33 -5.98
C PRO A 191 -6.19 -13.48 -6.51
N PHE A 192 -5.70 -14.26 -7.47
CA PHE A 192 -6.41 -15.37 -8.11
C PHE A 192 -5.47 -16.54 -8.36
N VAL A 193 -6.02 -17.67 -8.78
CA VAL A 193 -5.22 -18.81 -9.25
C VAL A 193 -4.83 -18.55 -10.71
N ASN A 194 -3.53 -18.40 -10.94
CA ASN A 194 -3.02 -18.10 -12.29
C ASN A 194 -3.31 -19.22 -13.29
N PRO A 195 -3.95 -18.96 -14.43
CA PRO A 195 -4.27 -19.98 -15.41
C PRO A 195 -3.08 -20.40 -16.28
N THR A 196 -2.05 -19.57 -16.41
CA THR A 196 -0.91 -19.78 -17.32
C THR A 196 0.41 -19.44 -16.62
N ASP A 197 1.54 -19.98 -17.09
CA ASP A 197 2.86 -19.58 -16.62
C ASP A 197 3.14 -18.13 -17.01
N VAL A 198 3.54 -17.30 -16.01
CA VAL A 198 3.91 -15.89 -16.21
C VAL A 198 5.36 -15.65 -15.85
N ALA A 199 6.18 -15.34 -16.85
CA ALA A 199 7.56 -14.91 -16.62
C ALA A 199 7.58 -13.49 -16.02
N ILE A 200 8.37 -13.31 -14.96
CA ILE A 200 8.53 -12.03 -14.28
C ILE A 200 9.99 -11.63 -14.38
N THR A 201 10.23 -10.38 -14.73
CA THR A 201 11.57 -9.80 -14.73
C THR A 201 11.69 -8.73 -13.66
N PHE A 202 12.92 -8.53 -13.20
CA PHE A 202 13.25 -7.53 -12.17
C PHE A 202 14.36 -6.63 -12.67
N ASP A 203 14.19 -5.34 -12.50
CA ASP A 203 15.22 -4.34 -12.74
C ASP A 203 15.81 -3.88 -11.40
N THR A 204 17.13 -3.98 -11.26
CA THR A 204 17.90 -3.57 -10.08
C THR A 204 18.88 -2.43 -10.37
N SER A 205 18.72 -1.78 -11.52
CA SER A 205 19.60 -0.72 -12.00
C SER A 205 19.36 0.62 -11.32
N LYS A 206 20.23 1.59 -11.62
CA LYS A 206 20.01 2.97 -11.18
C LYS A 206 18.71 3.54 -11.75
N SER A 207 18.34 3.21 -12.99
CA SER A 207 17.07 3.66 -13.57
C SER A 207 15.85 3.11 -12.84
N ALA A 208 15.90 1.86 -12.38
CA ALA A 208 14.89 1.29 -11.51
C ALA A 208 14.78 2.06 -10.19
N PHE A 209 15.94 2.43 -9.64
CA PHE A 209 15.98 3.22 -8.42
C PHE A 209 15.37 4.62 -8.63
N ASP A 210 15.74 5.31 -9.71
CA ASP A 210 15.20 6.63 -10.04
C ASP A 210 13.67 6.59 -10.26
N LEU A 211 13.15 5.49 -10.82
CA LEU A 211 11.73 5.28 -11.01
C LEU A 211 10.95 5.22 -9.67
N ILE A 212 11.47 4.47 -8.69
CA ILE A 212 10.79 4.30 -7.38
C ILE A 212 11.01 5.47 -6.44
N SER A 213 12.03 6.29 -6.69
CA SER A 213 12.39 7.45 -5.89
C SER A 213 11.77 8.76 -6.39
N GLN A 214 10.82 8.73 -7.31
CA GLN A 214 10.19 9.92 -7.90
C GLN A 214 9.88 10.99 -6.87
N GLY A 215 10.72 12.04 -6.83
CA GLY A 215 10.55 13.24 -6.01
C GLY A 215 10.90 13.09 -4.53
N ALA A 216 11.41 11.95 -4.06
CA ALA A 216 11.66 11.77 -2.63
C ALA A 216 13.11 11.42 -2.26
N THR A 217 13.92 10.79 -3.11
CA THR A 217 15.25 10.31 -2.67
C THR A 217 16.08 9.80 -3.85
N SER A 218 16.65 10.67 -4.64
CA SER A 218 17.48 10.24 -5.78
C SER A 218 18.93 9.89 -5.42
N TRP A 219 19.33 10.09 -4.18
CA TRP A 219 20.74 10.02 -3.77
C TRP A 219 20.99 8.86 -2.82
N TYR A 220 21.22 7.70 -3.42
CA TYR A 220 21.66 6.51 -2.71
C TYR A 220 22.94 5.99 -3.36
N ASN A 221 23.84 5.48 -2.57
CA ASN A 221 24.86 4.60 -3.09
C ASN A 221 24.18 3.28 -3.43
N LEU A 222 24.14 2.92 -4.70
CA LEU A 222 23.67 1.60 -5.08
C LEU A 222 24.67 0.53 -4.64
N ALA A 223 24.17 -0.60 -4.17
CA ALA A 223 25.00 -1.75 -3.93
C ALA A 223 25.65 -2.21 -5.23
N PRO A 224 26.95 -2.62 -5.24
CA PRO A 224 27.58 -3.19 -6.41
C PRO A 224 26.79 -4.39 -6.94
N ALA A 225 26.67 -4.51 -8.25
CA ALA A 225 25.85 -5.55 -8.88
C ALA A 225 26.33 -6.98 -8.56
N ASP A 226 27.62 -7.15 -8.19
CA ASP A 226 28.19 -8.43 -7.77
C ASP A 226 28.05 -8.70 -6.26
N ALA A 227 27.52 -7.73 -5.48
CA ALA A 227 27.27 -7.87 -4.06
C ALA A 227 25.93 -8.56 -3.74
N PHE A 228 25.07 -8.76 -4.71
CA PHE A 228 23.79 -9.41 -4.51
C PHE A 228 23.34 -10.21 -5.73
N GLN A 229 22.40 -11.11 -5.49
CA GLN A 229 21.73 -11.87 -6.55
C GLN A 229 20.29 -12.20 -6.16
N ILE A 230 19.41 -12.31 -7.15
CA ILE A 230 18.06 -12.86 -6.98
C ILE A 230 18.08 -14.28 -7.50
N THR A 231 17.77 -15.24 -6.63
CA THR A 231 17.77 -16.67 -6.95
C THR A 231 16.36 -17.24 -6.90
N GLY A 232 16.14 -18.31 -7.67
CA GLY A 232 14.84 -18.94 -7.88
C GLY A 232 14.40 -18.82 -9.32
N GLU A 233 13.38 -19.57 -9.68
CA GLU A 233 12.79 -19.50 -11.02
C GLU A 233 11.80 -18.32 -11.05
N ALA A 234 12.06 -17.32 -11.88
CA ALA A 234 11.23 -16.12 -11.97
C ALA A 234 10.01 -16.36 -12.89
N ILE A 235 9.27 -17.43 -12.61
CA ILE A 235 8.04 -17.81 -13.29
C ILE A 235 6.95 -18.04 -12.22
N LEU A 236 5.86 -17.29 -12.28
CA LEU A 236 4.65 -17.59 -11.53
C LEU A 236 3.93 -18.74 -12.25
N PRO A 237 3.91 -19.95 -11.71
CA PRO A 237 3.43 -21.11 -12.44
C PRO A 237 1.89 -21.12 -12.55
N ALA A 238 1.40 -21.74 -13.60
CA ALA A 238 -0.02 -22.05 -13.71
C ALA A 238 -0.51 -22.87 -12.51
N GLY A 239 -1.69 -22.57 -12.01
CA GLY A 239 -2.27 -23.21 -10.82
C GLY A 239 -1.75 -22.62 -9.48
N SER A 240 -0.91 -21.60 -9.50
CA SER A 240 -0.39 -20.91 -8.30
C SER A 240 -0.89 -19.48 -8.23
N SER A 241 -0.99 -18.95 -7.01
CA SER A 241 -1.24 -17.52 -6.74
C SER A 241 -0.01 -16.80 -6.20
N GLU A 242 1.12 -17.50 -6.00
CA GLU A 242 2.34 -16.94 -5.42
C GLU A 242 3.59 -17.51 -6.07
N LEU A 243 4.59 -16.65 -6.16
CA LEU A 243 5.97 -16.98 -6.52
C LEU A 243 6.89 -16.49 -5.40
N THR A 244 7.79 -17.35 -4.92
CA THR A 244 8.82 -16.95 -3.94
C THR A 244 10.20 -17.02 -4.57
N LEU A 245 10.91 -15.89 -4.51
CA LEU A 245 12.32 -15.75 -4.88
C LEU A 245 13.16 -15.46 -3.63
N THR A 246 14.47 -15.54 -3.76
CA THR A 246 15.38 -15.17 -2.68
C THR A 246 16.35 -14.09 -3.16
N LEU A 247 16.34 -12.94 -2.49
CA LEU A 247 17.41 -11.94 -2.60
C LEU A 247 18.52 -12.33 -1.64
N GLU A 248 19.72 -12.56 -2.15
CA GLU A 248 20.93 -12.87 -1.37
C GLU A 248 21.90 -11.71 -1.48
N VAL A 249 22.53 -11.32 -0.38
CA VAL A 249 23.49 -10.21 -0.28
C VAL A 249 24.80 -10.72 0.34
N ASP A 250 25.91 -10.47 -0.32
CA ASP A 250 27.25 -10.73 0.18
C ASP A 250 27.83 -9.44 0.79
N PHE A 251 27.82 -9.35 2.10
CA PHE A 251 28.31 -8.17 2.82
C PHE A 251 29.79 -7.89 2.59
N THR A 252 30.59 -8.88 2.21
CA THR A 252 32.02 -8.68 1.98
C THR A 252 32.33 -7.85 0.73
N LYS A 253 31.33 -7.72 -0.15
CA LYS A 253 31.44 -6.94 -1.38
C LYS A 253 30.84 -5.54 -1.29
N LEU A 254 30.21 -5.23 -0.15
CA LEU A 254 29.61 -3.91 0.05
C LEU A 254 30.69 -2.84 0.30
N PRO A 255 30.52 -1.64 -0.26
CA PRO A 255 31.43 -0.53 0.02
C PRO A 255 31.30 -0.06 1.47
N SER A 256 32.37 0.55 1.99
CA SER A 256 32.37 1.16 3.32
C SER A 256 31.70 2.55 3.26
N VAL A 257 30.37 2.56 3.27
CA VAL A 257 29.53 3.76 3.20
C VAL A 257 28.44 3.69 4.29
N TYR A 258 27.90 4.84 4.67
CA TYR A 258 26.84 4.89 5.69
C TYR A 258 25.63 4.03 5.29
N ARG A 259 25.20 4.11 4.04
CA ARG A 259 24.06 3.35 3.52
C ARG A 259 24.23 3.07 2.03
N CYS A 260 23.89 1.87 1.61
CA CYS A 260 23.68 1.56 0.18
C CYS A 260 22.34 0.84 0.00
N SER A 261 21.88 0.73 -1.24
CA SER A 261 20.52 0.26 -1.53
C SER A 261 20.49 -0.69 -2.71
N ILE A 262 19.56 -1.63 -2.64
CA ILE A 262 19.25 -2.56 -3.72
C ILE A 262 17.78 -2.33 -4.10
N PRO A 263 17.50 -1.68 -5.23
CA PRO A 263 16.15 -1.60 -5.77
C PRO A 263 15.82 -2.93 -6.48
N VAL A 264 14.62 -3.43 -6.30
CA VAL A 264 14.08 -4.57 -7.05
C VAL A 264 12.73 -4.13 -7.60
N VAL A 265 12.72 -3.69 -8.84
CA VAL A 265 11.51 -3.23 -9.53
C VAL A 265 11.00 -4.35 -10.42
N MET A 266 9.76 -4.72 -10.23
CA MET A 266 9.13 -5.78 -11.00
C MET A 266 8.67 -5.26 -12.37
N THR A 267 8.97 -6.04 -13.41
CA THR A 267 8.43 -5.85 -14.75
C THR A 267 7.77 -7.16 -15.19
N ALA A 268 6.45 -7.16 -15.36
CA ALA A 268 5.76 -8.33 -15.87
C ALA A 268 5.93 -8.43 -17.38
N ASN A 269 6.10 -9.65 -17.87
CA ASN A 269 6.27 -9.92 -19.29
C ASN A 269 5.06 -10.67 -19.88
N SER A 270 3.86 -10.38 -19.38
CA SER A 270 2.60 -10.97 -19.83
C SER A 270 1.67 -9.88 -20.35
N GLU A 271 1.02 -10.16 -21.49
CA GLU A 271 -0.01 -9.28 -22.04
C GLU A 271 -1.28 -9.23 -21.16
N ASN A 272 -1.47 -10.24 -20.29
CA ASN A 272 -2.71 -10.43 -19.52
C ASN A 272 -2.61 -9.95 -18.07
N PHE A 273 -1.44 -9.43 -17.60
CA PHE A 273 -1.27 -9.00 -16.23
C PHE A 273 -0.74 -7.58 -16.16
N ALA A 274 -1.45 -6.74 -15.44
CA ALA A 274 -0.95 -5.42 -15.05
C ALA A 274 -0.05 -5.54 -13.81
N ILE A 275 0.91 -4.63 -13.68
CA ILE A 275 1.69 -4.50 -12.44
C ILE A 275 0.97 -3.51 -11.54
N ASN A 276 0.67 -3.91 -10.31
CA ASN A 276 0.06 -3.03 -9.32
C ASN A 276 0.98 -1.85 -9.00
N GLN A 277 0.58 -0.65 -9.42
CA GLN A 277 1.37 0.58 -9.30
C GLN A 277 1.65 1.00 -7.85
N SER A 278 0.93 0.42 -6.92
CA SER A 278 1.15 0.64 -5.50
C SER A 278 2.16 -0.32 -4.88
N ASN A 279 2.38 -1.50 -5.46
CA ASN A 279 3.20 -2.58 -4.90
C ASN A 279 4.11 -3.24 -5.94
N PHE A 280 4.76 -2.45 -6.80
CA PHE A 280 5.57 -2.94 -7.92
C PHE A 280 7.05 -3.08 -7.60
N TYR A 281 7.50 -2.70 -6.42
CA TYR A 281 8.91 -2.75 -6.05
C TYR A 281 9.15 -3.19 -4.61
N TYR A 282 10.37 -3.66 -4.38
CA TYR A 282 10.99 -3.84 -3.08
C TYR A 282 12.31 -3.07 -3.03
N LEU A 283 12.57 -2.34 -1.96
CA LEU A 283 13.78 -1.55 -1.76
C LEU A 283 14.47 -1.99 -0.46
N LEU A 284 15.67 -2.53 -0.59
CA LEU A 284 16.49 -2.88 0.55
C LEU A 284 17.55 -1.82 0.79
N HIS A 285 17.52 -1.23 1.98
CA HIS A 285 18.61 -0.39 2.49
C HIS A 285 19.55 -1.21 3.36
N LEU A 286 20.85 -1.09 3.09
CA LEU A 286 21.93 -1.73 3.82
C LEU A 286 22.71 -0.66 4.55
N GLN A 287 22.52 -0.54 5.86
CA GLN A 287 23.16 0.46 6.71
C GLN A 287 24.35 -0.13 7.44
N GLN A 288 25.55 0.46 7.25
CA GLN A 288 26.76 0.01 7.91
C GLN A 288 26.83 0.55 9.34
N ASP A 289 27.05 -0.32 10.32
CA ASP A 289 27.33 0.08 11.71
C ASP A 289 28.73 0.68 11.84
N GLY A 290 28.89 1.59 12.80
CA GLY A 290 30.16 2.27 13.05
C GLY A 290 30.42 3.48 12.13
N ILE A 291 29.54 3.75 11.15
CA ILE A 291 29.55 5.00 10.39
C ILE A 291 28.56 5.96 11.05
N VAL A 292 29.07 7.09 11.53
CA VAL A 292 28.27 8.08 12.24
C VAL A 292 28.24 9.38 11.42
N PRO A 293 27.05 9.93 11.13
CA PRO A 293 26.93 11.24 10.52
C PRO A 293 27.58 12.32 11.40
N THR A 294 28.37 13.18 10.80
CA THR A 294 29.02 14.30 11.46
C THR A 294 28.41 15.61 11.00
N ILE A 295 28.10 16.51 11.91
CA ILE A 295 27.62 17.85 11.56
C ILE A 295 28.75 18.59 10.85
N VAL A 296 28.44 19.19 9.72
CA VAL A 296 29.35 20.12 9.04
C VAL A 296 29.51 21.33 9.92
N ASP A 297 30.73 21.57 10.38
CA ASP A 297 31.03 22.62 11.36
C ASP A 297 30.59 24.01 10.87
N ALA A 298 29.76 24.64 11.70
CA ALA A 298 29.26 25.99 11.49
C ALA A 298 30.39 27.05 11.39
N GLY A 299 31.47 26.88 12.19
CA GLY A 299 32.52 27.87 12.28
C GLY A 299 33.26 28.06 10.96
N ASP A 300 33.91 27.02 10.49
CA ASP A 300 34.81 27.11 9.34
C ASP A 300 34.18 26.77 8.01
N ARG A 301 33.21 25.88 8.00
CA ARG A 301 32.63 25.32 6.77
C ARG A 301 31.37 26.05 6.33
N ARG A 302 30.38 26.25 7.19
CA ARG A 302 29.12 26.94 6.82
C ARG A 302 29.36 28.40 6.42
N GLN A 303 30.32 29.08 7.05
CA GLN A 303 30.68 30.45 6.70
C GLN A 303 31.32 30.59 5.31
N LYS A 304 31.78 29.47 4.73
CA LYS A 304 32.29 29.44 3.34
C LYS A 304 31.20 29.20 2.32
N TRP A 305 30.02 28.77 2.77
CA TRP A 305 28.91 28.52 1.84
C TRP A 305 28.49 29.82 1.17
N SER A 306 28.26 29.73 -0.13
CA SER A 306 27.75 30.84 -0.88
C SER A 306 26.26 30.64 -1.21
N LEU A 307 25.53 31.75 -1.19
CA LEU A 307 24.12 31.74 -1.60
C LEU A 307 24.02 31.45 -3.09
N LEU A 308 23.26 30.41 -3.46
CA LEU A 308 22.91 30.14 -4.84
C LEU A 308 21.60 30.82 -5.24
N GLU A 309 20.58 30.73 -4.37
CA GLU A 309 19.25 31.27 -4.61
C GLU A 309 18.59 31.69 -3.29
N CYS A 310 17.90 32.82 -3.30
CA CYS A 310 16.92 33.18 -2.28
C CYS A 310 15.80 33.97 -2.99
N ASN A 311 14.63 33.41 -3.11
CA ASN A 311 13.54 34.05 -3.84
C ASN A 311 12.65 34.95 -2.96
N SER A 312 12.86 34.97 -1.65
CA SER A 312 12.13 35.81 -0.71
C SER A 312 12.94 36.09 0.55
N CYS A 313 13.22 37.36 0.84
CA CYS A 313 13.98 37.78 2.02
C CYS A 313 13.58 39.18 2.50
N HIS A 314 13.32 39.33 3.80
CA HIS A 314 12.98 40.64 4.39
C HIS A 314 14.23 41.48 4.70
N GLY A 315 15.24 40.90 5.28
CA GLY A 315 16.49 41.59 5.64
C GLY A 315 17.57 41.54 4.56
N ASN A 316 18.32 42.61 4.38
CA ASN A 316 19.44 42.68 3.44
C ASN A 316 20.75 42.18 4.08
N MET A 317 21.83 42.13 3.30
CA MET A 317 23.16 41.63 3.72
C MET A 317 23.75 42.33 4.97
N THR A 318 23.29 43.52 5.28
CA THR A 318 23.77 44.32 6.43
C THR A 318 22.75 44.28 7.59
N ALA A 319 21.64 43.59 7.44
CA ALA A 319 20.64 43.49 8.49
C ALA A 319 21.15 42.62 9.62
N THR A 320 20.85 43.01 10.85
CA THR A 320 21.20 42.25 12.06
C THR A 320 20.22 41.14 12.35
N THR A 321 19.10 41.06 11.61
CA THR A 321 18.08 40.03 11.70
C THR A 321 17.40 39.87 10.33
N ASN A 322 16.66 38.79 10.14
CA ASN A 322 15.80 38.52 8.97
C ASN A 322 16.55 38.24 7.65
N ASN A 323 17.86 38.09 7.68
CA ASN A 323 18.68 37.81 6.50
C ASN A 323 18.88 36.29 6.33
N TYR A 324 19.03 35.84 5.09
CA TYR A 324 19.30 34.43 4.79
C TYR A 324 20.60 33.89 5.39
N PHE A 325 21.63 34.74 5.59
CA PHE A 325 22.87 34.33 6.29
C PHE A 325 22.65 33.89 7.74
N HIS A 326 21.59 34.38 8.36
CA HIS A 326 21.26 33.97 9.72
C HIS A 326 20.75 32.54 9.83
N MET A 327 20.53 31.86 8.71
CA MET A 327 20.25 30.41 8.71
C MET A 327 21.50 29.55 8.91
N ILE A 328 22.70 30.13 8.80
CA ILE A 328 23.97 29.40 8.81
C ILE A 328 25.02 30.04 9.70
N ASP A 329 24.69 31.03 10.53
CA ASP A 329 25.63 31.77 11.37
C ASP A 329 25.93 31.10 12.71
N GLY A 330 25.19 30.08 13.11
CA GLY A 330 25.35 29.35 14.37
C GLY A 330 24.66 30.01 15.56
N ASP A 331 23.89 31.09 15.35
CA ASP A 331 23.18 31.80 16.40
C ASP A 331 21.65 31.61 16.27
N VAL A 332 21.07 30.71 17.04
CA VAL A 332 19.64 30.42 17.04
C VAL A 332 18.74 31.60 17.43
N THR A 333 19.33 32.73 17.87
CA THR A 333 18.59 33.96 18.19
C THR A 333 18.39 34.86 16.98
N THR A 334 19.18 34.66 15.93
CA THR A 334 19.03 35.27 14.62
C THR A 334 18.22 34.32 13.69
N TYR A 335 17.75 34.80 12.56
CA TYR A 335 16.94 33.99 11.65
C TYR A 335 16.78 34.63 10.28
N TRP A 336 16.56 33.82 9.28
CA TRP A 336 15.99 34.25 8.01
C TRP A 336 14.48 34.46 8.14
N HIS A 337 13.99 35.51 7.47
CA HIS A 337 12.57 35.77 7.31
C HIS A 337 12.28 36.06 5.86
N SER A 338 11.29 35.37 5.27
CA SER A 338 10.83 35.64 3.92
C SER A 338 10.25 37.07 3.81
N GLY A 339 10.19 37.60 2.62
CA GLY A 339 9.56 38.91 2.39
C GLY A 339 8.07 38.85 2.73
N TYR A 340 7.55 39.87 3.41
CA TYR A 340 6.14 39.94 3.81
C TYR A 340 5.49 41.33 3.54
N ASN A 341 6.25 42.27 3.00
CA ASN A 341 5.76 43.58 2.61
C ASN A 341 6.61 44.18 1.47
N THR A 342 6.15 45.30 0.91
CA THR A 342 6.79 45.99 -0.22
C THR A 342 8.20 46.55 0.09
N SER A 343 8.60 46.63 1.35
CA SER A 343 9.94 47.08 1.77
C SER A 343 10.92 45.91 2.00
N SER A 344 10.53 44.69 1.71
CA SER A 344 11.41 43.53 1.77
C SER A 344 12.55 43.63 0.77
N PHE A 345 13.73 43.14 1.13
CA PHE A 345 14.94 43.16 0.30
C PHE A 345 14.76 42.31 -0.97
N ILE A 346 14.18 41.11 -0.82
CA ILE A 346 13.76 40.24 -1.91
C ILE A 346 12.30 39.89 -1.66
N ASN A 347 11.41 40.25 -2.56
CA ASN A 347 10.01 39.93 -2.49
C ASN A 347 9.44 39.80 -3.91
N ASP A 348 9.45 38.60 -4.40
CA ASP A 348 8.96 38.27 -5.75
C ASP A 348 7.45 38.06 -5.80
N ASN A 349 6.71 38.53 -4.79
CA ASN A 349 5.26 38.37 -4.62
C ASN A 349 4.84 36.87 -4.59
N ILE A 350 5.73 36.02 -4.08
CA ILE A 350 5.47 34.60 -3.95
C ILE A 350 4.51 34.39 -2.78
N SER A 351 3.44 33.67 -3.02
CA SER A 351 2.59 33.13 -1.97
C SER A 351 3.08 31.74 -1.64
N CYS A 352 3.50 31.52 -0.38
CA CYS A 352 3.95 30.19 0.10
C CYS A 352 2.92 29.10 -0.25
N SER A 353 3.24 28.27 -1.23
CA SER A 353 2.40 27.16 -1.69
C SER A 353 3.24 26.05 -2.31
N ALA A 354 2.64 24.91 -2.58
CA ALA A 354 3.30 23.80 -3.25
C ALA A 354 3.83 24.16 -4.64
N ASP A 355 3.10 25.02 -5.37
CA ASP A 355 3.48 25.44 -6.72
C ASP A 355 4.48 26.63 -6.73
N ASN A 356 4.54 27.38 -5.61
CA ASN A 356 5.41 28.55 -5.45
C ASN A 356 6.05 28.54 -4.04
N PRO A 357 7.02 27.65 -3.78
CA PRO A 357 7.67 27.58 -2.48
C PRO A 357 8.59 28.79 -2.24
N TYR A 358 8.77 29.17 -0.97
CA TYR A 358 9.92 29.97 -0.61
C TYR A 358 11.18 29.10 -0.66
N ILE A 359 12.21 29.58 -1.34
CA ILE A 359 13.44 28.83 -1.58
C ILE A 359 14.63 29.59 -0.99
N VAL A 360 15.50 28.89 -0.27
CA VAL A 360 16.86 29.30 0.06
C VAL A 360 17.79 28.14 -0.30
N ALA A 361 18.73 28.39 -1.22
CA ALA A 361 19.66 27.41 -1.74
C ALA A 361 21.12 27.82 -1.47
N TRP A 362 21.92 26.84 -1.07
CA TRP A 362 23.32 27.01 -0.72
C TRP A 362 24.22 26.17 -1.62
N ASN A 363 25.35 26.76 -2.02
CA ASN A 363 26.51 26.07 -2.56
C ASN A 363 27.45 25.74 -1.38
N LEU A 364 27.73 24.47 -1.16
CA LEU A 364 28.59 23.96 -0.09
C LEU A 364 30.09 24.07 -0.43
N GLU A 365 30.44 24.73 -1.54
CA GLU A 365 31.78 24.96 -2.09
C GLU A 365 32.46 23.71 -2.67
N ALA A 366 32.10 22.53 -2.25
CA ALA A 366 32.57 21.25 -2.78
C ALA A 366 31.49 20.17 -2.61
N PRO A 367 31.56 19.05 -3.34
CA PRO A 367 30.72 17.90 -3.11
C PRO A 367 30.95 17.30 -1.70
N HIS A 368 29.86 17.02 -1.01
CA HIS A 368 29.84 16.42 0.33
C HIS A 368 28.93 15.19 0.33
N ASN A 369 29.31 14.17 1.09
CA ASN A 369 28.51 12.96 1.22
C ASN A 369 27.46 13.16 2.35
N LEU A 370 26.36 13.80 2.01
CA LEU A 370 25.30 14.18 2.93
C LEU A 370 24.40 12.98 3.24
N VAL A 371 24.01 12.85 4.52
CA VAL A 371 23.09 11.81 5.01
C VAL A 371 21.86 12.38 5.69
N ALA A 372 21.90 13.64 6.10
CA ALA A 372 20.77 14.32 6.71
C ALA A 372 20.92 15.83 6.59
N VAL A 373 19.82 16.54 6.84
CA VAL A 373 19.80 17.97 7.14
C VAL A 373 19.23 18.19 8.54
N GLU A 374 19.61 19.29 9.17
CA GLU A 374 19.01 19.78 10.40
C GLU A 374 18.40 21.16 10.18
N LEU A 375 17.21 21.36 10.73
CA LEU A 375 16.49 22.62 10.68
C LEU A 375 16.10 23.04 12.11
N THR A 376 16.48 24.27 12.49
CA THR A 376 16.05 24.88 13.73
C THR A 376 15.08 26.01 13.41
N ARG A 377 13.88 25.91 13.94
CA ARG A 377 12.87 26.95 13.78
C ARG A 377 13.13 28.10 14.76
N ARG A 378 12.62 29.26 14.41
CA ARG A 378 12.55 30.38 15.36
C ARG A 378 11.64 30.04 16.54
N SER A 379 12.00 30.46 17.76
CA SER A 379 11.13 30.33 18.95
C SER A 379 9.97 31.32 18.87
N TYR A 380 8.93 30.95 18.11
CA TYR A 380 7.73 31.76 17.90
C TYR A 380 6.59 30.87 17.36
N LYS A 381 5.38 31.45 17.25
CA LYS A 381 4.18 30.75 16.73
C LYS A 381 4.16 30.52 15.22
N ASP A 382 5.27 30.76 14.55
CA ASP A 382 5.38 30.58 13.11
C ASP A 382 5.84 29.16 12.80
N TYR A 383 4.98 28.40 12.11
CA TYR A 383 5.22 27.02 11.71
C TYR A 383 5.33 26.96 10.21
N ILE A 384 6.24 26.14 9.74
CA ILE A 384 6.47 25.92 8.32
C ILE A 384 6.46 24.43 8.01
N ALA A 385 6.03 24.08 6.80
CA ALA A 385 6.18 22.74 6.23
C ALA A 385 6.74 22.86 4.81
N GLY A 386 7.41 21.81 4.36
CA GLY A 386 8.04 21.81 3.05
C GLY A 386 8.91 20.59 2.81
N TYR A 387 9.97 20.80 2.03
CA TYR A 387 10.89 19.73 1.68
C TYR A 387 12.32 20.27 1.44
N PHE A 388 13.26 19.34 1.42
CA PHE A 388 14.65 19.60 1.07
C PHE A 388 14.97 18.97 -0.28
N GLU A 389 15.84 19.64 -1.03
CA GLU A 389 16.38 19.11 -2.28
C GLU A 389 17.89 19.29 -2.30
N VAL A 390 18.55 18.41 -3.07
CA VAL A 390 19.98 18.45 -3.32
C VAL A 390 20.28 18.45 -4.81
N SER A 391 21.47 18.89 -5.18
CA SER A 391 21.91 18.93 -6.58
C SER A 391 23.44 18.76 -6.68
N GLU A 392 23.89 18.12 -7.75
CA GLU A 392 25.31 18.06 -8.11
C GLU A 392 25.75 19.31 -8.90
N ASP A 393 24.86 19.86 -9.70
CA ASP A 393 25.16 20.91 -10.70
C ASP A 393 24.55 22.28 -10.40
N GLY A 394 23.66 22.35 -9.39
CA GLY A 394 22.92 23.55 -9.03
C GLY A 394 21.70 23.86 -9.92
N TYR A 395 21.40 23.00 -10.90
CA TYR A 395 20.31 23.18 -11.87
C TYR A 395 19.29 22.06 -11.78
N THR A 396 19.76 20.82 -11.66
CA THR A 396 18.92 19.63 -11.54
C THR A 396 18.76 19.27 -10.07
N TRP A 397 17.53 19.34 -9.58
CA TRP A 397 17.22 19.17 -8.16
C TRP A 397 16.47 17.89 -7.87
N SER A 398 16.87 17.23 -6.78
CA SER A 398 16.26 15.99 -6.31
C SER A 398 15.78 16.14 -4.90
N LYS A 399 14.50 15.86 -4.67
CA LYS A 399 13.88 15.91 -3.34
C LYS A 399 14.35 14.73 -2.49
N ILE A 400 14.80 15.04 -1.25
CA ILE A 400 15.44 14.06 -0.37
C ILE A 400 14.68 13.82 0.94
N ALA A 401 13.96 14.82 1.45
CA ALA A 401 13.19 14.71 2.67
C ALA A 401 12.09 15.77 2.72
N THR A 402 11.11 15.56 3.58
CA THR A 402 10.04 16.51 3.90
C THR A 402 10.07 16.87 5.38
N PHE A 403 9.53 18.02 5.74
CA PHE A 403 9.35 18.47 7.11
C PHE A 403 7.97 19.09 7.35
N ASP A 404 7.48 18.95 8.58
CA ASP A 404 6.23 19.58 9.06
C ASP A 404 6.37 19.94 10.54
N HIS A 405 6.72 21.18 10.79
CA HIS A 405 6.95 21.66 12.14
C HIS A 405 5.71 21.59 13.04
N ILE A 406 4.49 21.61 12.49
CA ILE A 406 3.28 21.47 13.31
C ILE A 406 3.19 20.05 13.85
N ALA A 407 3.37 19.05 12.97
CA ALA A 407 3.36 17.65 13.36
C ALA A 407 4.49 17.34 14.36
N GLU A 408 5.68 17.89 14.12
CA GLU A 408 6.90 17.61 14.90
C GLU A 408 6.88 18.22 16.30
N CYS A 409 6.39 19.45 16.45
CA CYS A 409 6.36 20.14 17.75
C CYS A 409 5.00 20.04 18.49
N GLY A 410 3.98 19.45 17.85
CA GLY A 410 2.63 19.36 18.43
C GLY A 410 2.00 20.73 18.75
N GLY A 411 2.41 21.80 18.04
CA GLY A 411 1.99 23.18 18.29
C GLY A 411 2.67 23.85 19.47
N ASN A 412 3.70 23.24 20.05
CA ASN A 412 4.49 23.84 21.13
C ASN A 412 5.53 24.79 20.58
N GLU A 413 5.36 26.08 20.80
CA GLU A 413 6.24 27.14 20.31
C GLU A 413 7.66 27.16 20.91
N THR A 414 7.87 26.47 22.03
CA THR A 414 9.20 26.38 22.68
C THR A 414 10.03 25.19 22.17
N LEU A 415 9.43 24.26 21.43
CA LEU A 415 10.15 23.18 20.78
C LEU A 415 10.68 23.65 19.43
N VAL A 416 11.92 24.12 19.43
CA VAL A 416 12.54 24.78 18.26
C VAL A 416 13.44 23.86 17.43
N GLY A 417 13.81 22.70 17.94
CA GLY A 417 14.75 21.79 17.31
C GLY A 417 16.15 21.82 17.93
N PRO A 418 17.22 21.44 17.21
CA PRO A 418 17.19 21.11 15.78
C PRO A 418 16.40 19.83 15.47
N TYR A 419 15.61 19.86 14.42
CA TYR A 419 14.93 18.69 13.86
C TYR A 419 15.80 18.08 12.77
N ARG A 420 16.05 16.77 12.87
CA ARG A 420 16.88 16.04 11.92
C ARG A 420 16.01 15.28 10.91
N TYR A 421 16.35 15.46 9.64
CA TYR A 421 15.69 14.81 8.51
C TYR A 421 16.70 13.95 7.77
N GLU A 422 16.69 12.65 8.05
CA GLU A 422 17.62 11.69 7.46
C GLU A 422 17.21 11.36 6.03
N PHE A 423 18.20 11.19 5.17
CA PHE A 423 18.00 10.70 3.81
C PHE A 423 17.97 9.17 3.83
N ASN A 424 17.31 8.58 2.83
CA ASN A 424 17.38 7.13 2.64
C ASN A 424 18.65 6.71 1.89
N GLY A 425 19.80 7.23 2.24
CA GLY A 425 21.09 6.99 1.60
C GLY A 425 22.04 8.15 1.81
N ASP A 426 23.11 8.18 1.05
CA ASP A 426 24.09 9.27 1.03
C ASP A 426 23.88 10.09 -0.25
N ALA A 427 24.01 11.40 -0.13
CA ALA A 427 23.97 12.30 -1.28
C ALA A 427 25.34 12.94 -1.47
N ASN A 428 26.10 12.53 -2.50
CA ASN A 428 27.35 13.18 -2.84
C ASN A 428 27.06 14.39 -3.72
N VAL A 429 26.77 15.53 -3.06
CA VAL A 429 26.25 16.73 -3.70
C VAL A 429 26.96 17.99 -3.24
N GLN A 430 26.96 19.00 -4.11
CA GLN A 430 27.53 20.32 -3.82
C GLN A 430 26.46 21.36 -3.41
N TYR A 431 25.21 21.12 -3.77
CA TYR A 431 24.15 22.11 -3.56
C TYR A 431 23.01 21.51 -2.74
N VAL A 432 22.45 22.32 -1.84
CA VAL A 432 21.31 21.97 -1.02
C VAL A 432 20.33 23.13 -0.94
N ARG A 433 19.04 22.88 -0.93
CA ARG A 433 18.04 23.92 -0.71
C ARG A 433 16.89 23.46 0.18
N VAL A 434 16.32 24.42 0.91
CA VAL A 434 15.08 24.30 1.63
C VAL A 434 13.96 24.98 0.83
N CYS A 435 12.85 24.24 0.65
CA CYS A 435 11.66 24.70 -0.06
C CYS A 435 10.48 24.71 0.91
N VAL A 436 9.99 25.88 1.30
CA VAL A 436 8.86 26.03 2.22
C VAL A 436 7.59 26.18 1.41
N THR A 437 6.66 25.23 1.59
CA THR A 437 5.40 25.17 0.82
C THR A 437 4.16 25.55 1.63
N ASN A 438 4.29 25.60 2.95
CA ASN A 438 3.18 25.97 3.84
C ASN A 438 3.71 26.82 5.00
N CYS A 439 2.99 27.86 5.32
CA CYS A 439 3.30 28.80 6.40
C CYS A 439 2.07 29.01 7.27
N GLN A 440 2.23 28.88 8.58
CA GLN A 440 1.15 29.08 9.55
C GLN A 440 1.61 29.90 10.75
N ARG A 441 0.71 30.67 11.32
CA ARG A 441 0.91 31.37 12.60
C ARG A 441 -0.15 30.93 13.59
N GLY A 442 0.26 30.06 14.53
CA GLY A 442 -0.69 29.34 15.34
C GLY A 442 -1.54 28.42 14.47
N THR A 443 -2.86 28.64 14.43
CA THR A 443 -3.80 27.88 13.57
C THR A 443 -4.19 28.61 12.29
N ALA A 444 -3.69 29.83 12.06
CA ALA A 444 -4.01 30.65 10.90
C ALA A 444 -2.97 30.49 9.79
N VAL A 445 -3.40 30.54 8.54
CA VAL A 445 -2.49 30.61 7.39
C VAL A 445 -1.66 31.89 7.48
N ALA A 446 -0.35 31.78 7.31
CA ALA A 446 0.57 32.92 7.24
C ALA A 446 1.14 33.06 5.83
N THR A 447 1.60 34.26 5.50
CA THR A 447 2.20 34.58 4.20
C THR A 447 3.71 34.74 4.28
N TYR A 448 4.33 34.27 5.35
CA TYR A 448 5.76 34.40 5.60
C TYR A 448 6.30 33.18 6.35
N ALA A 449 7.57 32.91 6.12
CA ALA A 449 8.35 31.87 6.77
C ALA A 449 9.53 32.46 7.53
N ASN A 450 10.03 31.72 8.52
CA ASN A 450 11.31 32.00 9.16
C ASN A 450 12.00 30.72 9.58
N ILE A 451 13.35 30.74 9.53
CA ILE A 451 14.23 29.64 9.91
C ILE A 451 15.38 30.25 10.71
N ALA A 452 15.65 29.73 11.90
CA ALA A 452 16.76 30.19 12.73
C ALA A 452 18.07 29.58 12.24
N GLU A 453 18.15 28.25 12.11
CA GLU A 453 19.37 27.58 11.68
C GLU A 453 19.10 26.46 10.68
N PHE A 454 20.04 26.30 9.76
CA PHE A 454 20.09 25.21 8.78
C PHE A 454 21.49 24.59 8.77
N ASN A 455 21.54 23.26 8.88
CA ASN A 455 22.77 22.48 8.85
C ASN A 455 22.65 21.30 7.91
N VAL A 456 23.80 20.77 7.47
CA VAL A 456 23.89 19.48 6.79
C VAL A 456 24.74 18.52 7.63
N LEU A 457 24.43 17.23 7.53
CA LEU A 457 25.18 16.16 8.16
C LEU A 457 25.89 15.35 7.09
N GLU A 458 27.17 15.08 7.31
CA GLU A 458 27.98 14.21 6.49
C GLU A 458 28.14 12.83 7.13
N ALA A 459 28.18 11.78 6.31
CA ALA A 459 28.66 10.49 6.74
C ALA A 459 30.18 10.50 6.80
N THR A 460 30.72 10.20 7.96
CA THR A 460 32.15 9.95 8.13
C THR A 460 32.37 8.51 8.50
N VAL A 461 33.42 7.90 7.94
CA VAL A 461 33.91 6.62 8.43
C VAL A 461 34.68 6.94 9.72
N SER A 462 34.17 6.57 10.86
CA SER A 462 34.96 6.62 12.09
C SER A 462 36.07 5.60 11.95
N THR A 463 37.26 6.05 11.60
CA THR A 463 38.48 5.29 11.85
C THR A 463 38.75 5.37 13.36
N GLU A 464 38.02 4.60 14.16
CA GLU A 464 38.51 4.25 15.49
C GLU A 464 39.70 3.31 15.25
N GLU A 465 40.90 3.84 15.48
CA GLU A 465 42.13 3.06 15.59
C GLU A 465 42.12 2.14 16.84
#